data_be9dc2e94b817b0be19957a183e86723
#
_entry.id   be9dc2e94b817b0be19957a183e86723
#
_cell.length_a   1.000
_cell.length_b   1.000
_cell.length_c   1.000
_cell.angle_alpha   90.00
_cell.angle_beta   90.00
_cell.angle_gamma   90.00
#
_symmetry.space_group_name_H-M   'P 1'
#
loop_
_entity.id
_entity.type
_entity.pdbx_description
1 polymer ?
#
loop_
_entity_poly.entity_id
_entity_poly.type
_entity_poly.pdbx_seq_one_letter_code
_entity_poly.pdbx_strand_id
1 'polypeptide(L)'
;MTGEGKKNMLVGTFQLIKPSRECREMAVLAEIDKGSAVSQRSLARAAGVSATMINAYVDDLVGRGLLDVTGDTNRTYRYHLTDAGRARREEIFRLLAKEIFELYAQLKHDLKTVADEELARRVMDLDQGPIEAQSA
;
A
#
# COMPACT_ATOMS: atom_id res chain seq x y z
N MET A 1 -7.33 -10.33 -30.18
CA MET A 1 -6.64 -11.17 -29.21
C MET A 1 -5.55 -10.42 -28.47
N THR A 2 -4.88 -9.51 -29.14
CA THR A 2 -3.91 -8.63 -28.48
C THR A 2 -4.52 -7.81 -27.34
N GLY A 3 -5.81 -7.46 -27.41
CA GLY A 3 -6.52 -6.75 -26.36
C GLY A 3 -6.67 -7.55 -25.07
N GLU A 4 -6.86 -8.85 -25.16
CA GLU A 4 -6.98 -9.70 -23.99
C GLU A 4 -5.65 -9.87 -23.27
N GLY A 5 -4.54 -10.02 -24.02
CA GLY A 5 -3.21 -10.11 -23.42
C GLY A 5 -2.85 -8.85 -22.64
N LYS A 6 -3.12 -7.68 -23.21
CA LYS A 6 -2.92 -6.39 -22.54
C LYS A 6 -3.80 -6.23 -21.31
N LYS A 7 -5.07 -6.66 -21.44
CA LYS A 7 -6.04 -6.60 -20.35
C LYS A 7 -5.62 -7.49 -19.19
N ASN A 8 -5.14 -8.69 -19.46
CA ASN A 8 -4.65 -9.61 -18.42
C ASN A 8 -3.42 -9.08 -17.74
N MET A 9 -2.50 -8.46 -18.48
CA MET A 9 -1.32 -7.82 -17.93
C MET A 9 -1.70 -6.68 -16.96
N LEU A 10 -2.63 -5.81 -17.37
CA LEU A 10 -3.11 -4.71 -16.53
C LEU A 10 -3.82 -5.21 -15.29
N VAL A 11 -4.64 -6.27 -15.41
CA VAL A 11 -5.32 -6.88 -14.27
C VAL A 11 -4.28 -7.43 -13.29
N GLY A 12 -3.25 -8.12 -13.79
CA GLY A 12 -2.15 -8.61 -12.95
C GLY A 12 -1.42 -7.48 -12.24
N THR A 13 -1.16 -6.38 -12.95
CA THR A 13 -0.53 -5.19 -12.37
C THR A 13 -1.38 -4.60 -11.25
N PHE A 14 -2.68 -4.44 -11.47
CA PHE A 14 -3.59 -3.91 -10.45
C PHE A 14 -3.69 -4.84 -9.24
N GLN A 15 -3.64 -6.15 -9.44
CA GLN A 15 -3.63 -7.10 -8.33
C GLN A 15 -2.37 -6.96 -7.46
N LEU A 16 -1.23 -6.68 -8.08
CA LEU A 16 0.03 -6.50 -7.36
C LEU A 16 0.03 -5.23 -6.50
N ILE A 17 -0.62 -4.18 -6.96
CA ILE A 17 -0.74 -2.93 -6.17
C ILE A 17 -2.00 -2.90 -5.30
N LYS A 18 -2.85 -3.92 -5.39
CA LYS A 18 -4.03 -4.04 -4.54
C LYS A 18 -3.58 -4.25 -3.09
N PRO A 19 -4.19 -3.55 -2.12
CA PRO A 19 -3.78 -3.67 -0.73
C PRO A 19 -3.82 -5.12 -0.23
N SER A 20 -2.65 -5.64 0.13
CA SER A 20 -2.51 -6.94 0.77
C SER A 20 -2.71 -6.80 2.28
N ARG A 21 -2.74 -7.93 2.97
CA ARG A 21 -2.78 -7.93 4.43
C ARG A 21 -1.59 -7.17 5.01
N GLU A 22 -0.40 -7.38 4.46
CA GLU A 22 0.83 -6.70 4.87
C GLU A 22 0.76 -5.19 4.64
N CYS A 23 0.21 -4.76 3.52
CA CYS A 23 -0.03 -3.35 3.24
C CYS A 23 -0.94 -2.71 4.28
N ARG A 24 -2.02 -3.38 4.62
CA ARG A 24 -2.98 -2.89 5.62
C ARG A 24 -2.36 -2.86 7.02
N GLU A 25 -1.62 -3.89 7.37
CA GLU A 25 -0.88 -3.96 8.63
C GLU A 25 0.11 -2.78 8.73
N MET A 26 0.88 -2.55 7.68
CA MET A 26 1.80 -1.42 7.64
C MET A 26 1.08 -0.08 7.77
N ALA A 27 -0.08 0.06 7.12
CA ALA A 27 -0.86 1.30 7.20
C ALA A 27 -1.32 1.57 8.63
N VAL A 28 -1.73 0.54 9.36
CA VAL A 28 -2.10 0.65 10.78
C VAL A 28 -0.90 1.08 11.61
N LEU A 29 0.22 0.38 11.46
CA LEU A 29 1.44 0.69 12.22
C LEU A 29 1.94 2.10 11.92
N ALA A 30 1.92 2.50 10.65
CA ALA A 30 2.35 3.84 10.25
C ALA A 30 1.43 4.94 10.80
N GLU A 31 0.13 4.71 10.84
CA GLU A 31 -0.82 5.67 11.39
C GLU A 31 -0.60 5.88 12.89
N ILE A 32 -0.35 4.81 13.62
CA ILE A 32 -0.05 4.88 15.05
C ILE A 32 1.25 5.63 15.29
N ASP A 33 2.26 5.41 14.47
CA ASP A 33 3.58 6.03 14.62
C ASP A 33 3.57 7.55 14.38
N LYS A 34 2.55 8.07 13.74
CA LYS A 34 2.41 9.53 13.54
C LYS A 34 2.24 10.30 14.84
N GLY A 35 1.84 9.63 15.92
CA GLY A 35 1.75 10.23 17.24
C GLY A 35 0.62 11.24 17.45
N SER A 36 -0.23 11.45 16.46
CA SER A 36 -1.41 12.29 16.58
C SER A 36 -2.57 11.50 17.20
N ALA A 37 -3.68 12.17 17.47
CA ALA A 37 -4.87 11.53 18.03
C ALA A 37 -5.36 10.42 17.09
N VAL A 38 -4.96 9.19 17.40
CA VAL A 38 -5.30 8.01 16.62
C VAL A 38 -6.54 7.38 17.24
N SER A 39 -7.55 7.18 16.42
CA SER A 39 -8.79 6.50 16.81
C SER A 39 -8.95 5.22 16.00
N GLN A 40 -9.82 4.35 16.48
CA GLN A 40 -10.19 3.17 15.73
C GLN A 40 -10.70 3.52 14.33
N ARG A 41 -11.45 4.60 14.22
CA ARG A 41 -11.94 5.10 12.93
C ARG A 41 -10.81 5.55 12.02
N SER A 42 -9.82 6.26 12.55
CA SER A 42 -8.67 6.70 11.74
C SER A 42 -7.81 5.53 11.29
N LEU A 43 -7.67 4.51 12.14
CA LEU A 43 -6.96 3.27 11.78
C LEU A 43 -7.69 2.51 10.66
N ALA A 44 -9.01 2.39 10.78
CA ALA A 44 -9.83 1.73 9.75
C ALA A 44 -9.72 2.45 8.41
N ARG A 45 -9.75 3.78 8.45
CA ARG A 45 -9.60 4.62 7.25
C ARG A 45 -8.22 4.45 6.64
N ALA A 46 -7.17 4.49 7.45
CA ALA A 46 -5.79 4.33 6.97
C ALA A 46 -5.58 2.97 6.30
N ALA A 47 -6.14 1.92 6.88
CA ALA A 47 -6.04 0.57 6.34
C ALA A 47 -7.03 0.25 5.22
N GLY A 48 -8.02 1.11 5.01
CA GLY A 48 -9.06 0.89 4.00
C GLY A 48 -9.98 -0.28 4.33
N VAL A 49 -10.30 -0.47 5.61
CA VAL A 49 -11.12 -1.59 6.09
C VAL A 49 -12.28 -1.10 6.95
N SER A 50 -13.22 -1.99 7.23
CA SER A 50 -14.35 -1.70 8.11
C SER A 50 -13.93 -1.65 9.58
N ALA A 51 -14.80 -1.09 10.43
CA ALA A 51 -14.59 -1.05 11.87
C ALA A 51 -14.44 -2.46 12.47
N THR A 52 -15.19 -3.43 11.98
CA THR A 52 -15.08 -4.82 12.42
C THR A 52 -13.72 -5.41 12.05
N MET A 53 -13.27 -5.16 10.83
CA MET A 53 -11.97 -5.65 10.37
C MET A 53 -10.82 -5.01 11.13
N ILE A 54 -10.90 -3.70 11.41
CA ILE A 54 -9.82 -3.03 12.13
C ILE A 54 -9.64 -3.57 13.53
N ASN A 55 -10.73 -3.95 14.21
CA ASN A 55 -10.65 -4.60 15.52
C ASN A 55 -9.85 -5.89 15.44
N ALA A 56 -10.10 -6.71 14.42
CA ALA A 56 -9.37 -7.96 14.23
C ALA A 56 -7.87 -7.70 13.96
N TYR A 57 -7.55 -6.68 13.19
CA TYR A 57 -6.14 -6.29 12.94
C TYR A 57 -5.46 -5.83 14.22
N VAL A 58 -6.13 -4.98 15.00
CA VAL A 58 -5.58 -4.47 16.26
C VAL A 58 -5.36 -5.63 17.25
N ASP A 59 -6.34 -6.51 17.40
CA ASP A 59 -6.22 -7.67 18.29
C ASP A 59 -5.06 -8.58 17.88
N ASP A 60 -4.90 -8.82 16.59
CA ASP A 60 -3.79 -9.62 16.06
C ASP A 60 -2.44 -8.95 16.36
N LEU A 61 -2.33 -7.66 16.11
CA LEU A 61 -1.09 -6.91 16.37
C LEU A 61 -0.73 -6.90 17.85
N VAL A 62 -1.71 -6.72 18.72
CA VAL A 62 -1.52 -6.80 20.19
C VAL A 62 -1.07 -8.20 20.58
N GLY A 63 -1.74 -9.23 20.07
CA GLY A 63 -1.40 -10.62 20.36
C GLY A 63 0.00 -11.00 19.92
N ARG A 64 0.52 -10.36 18.87
CA ARG A 64 1.87 -10.58 18.37
C ARG A 64 2.93 -9.69 19.05
N GLY A 65 2.51 -8.86 20.01
CA GLY A 65 3.42 -7.98 20.74
C GLY A 65 3.91 -6.78 19.93
N LEU A 66 3.24 -6.43 18.84
CA LEU A 66 3.63 -5.32 17.97
C LEU A 66 2.99 -4.00 18.38
N LEU A 67 1.93 -4.07 19.17
CA LEU A 67 1.12 -2.93 19.54
C LEU A 67 0.66 -3.07 20.98
N ASP A 68 0.71 -1.97 21.74
CA ASP A 68 0.10 -1.86 23.06
C ASP A 68 -1.11 -0.94 22.97
N VAL A 69 -2.19 -1.33 23.63
CA VAL A 69 -3.40 -0.53 23.73
C VAL A 69 -3.68 -0.27 25.20
N THR A 70 -3.87 0.99 25.57
CA THR A 70 -4.25 1.42 26.91
C THR A 70 -5.63 2.08 26.88
N GLY A 71 -6.29 2.16 28.02
CA GLY A 71 -7.64 2.73 28.15
C GLY A 71 -8.71 1.65 28.28
N ASP A 72 -9.89 2.08 28.76
CA ASP A 72 -10.97 1.16 29.12
C ASP A 72 -12.09 1.10 28.08
N THR A 73 -12.21 2.12 27.23
CA THR A 73 -13.28 2.21 26.23
C THR A 73 -12.71 2.68 24.90
N ASN A 74 -13.49 2.51 23.82
CA ASN A 74 -13.11 2.99 22.47
C ASN A 74 -12.78 4.48 22.45
N ARG A 75 -13.34 5.26 23.34
CA ARG A 75 -13.09 6.72 23.41
C ARG A 75 -11.80 7.06 24.14
N THR A 76 -11.34 6.16 25.03
CA THR A 76 -10.13 6.35 25.84
C THR A 76 -8.95 5.51 25.36
N TYR A 77 -9.14 4.69 24.34
CA TYR A 77 -8.07 3.85 23.80
C TYR A 77 -6.95 4.72 23.25
N ARG A 78 -5.73 4.35 23.63
CA ARG A 78 -4.50 4.90 23.09
C ARG A 78 -3.65 3.77 22.59
N TYR A 79 -3.08 3.98 21.42
CA TYR A 79 -2.31 2.98 20.71
C TYR A 79 -0.84 3.37 20.72
N HIS A 80 0.02 2.39 21.01
CA HIS A 80 1.47 2.60 21.10
C HIS A 80 2.18 1.50 20.33
N LEU A 81 3.12 1.88 19.47
CA LEU A 81 3.99 0.91 18.84
C LEU A 81 5.02 0.42 19.86
N THR A 82 5.22 -0.90 19.87
CA THR A 82 6.35 -1.49 20.56
C THR A 82 7.60 -1.40 19.66
N ASP A 83 8.77 -1.70 20.20
CA ASP A 83 9.98 -1.80 19.38
C ASP A 83 9.84 -2.88 18.31
N ALA A 84 9.21 -3.99 18.67
CA ALA A 84 8.88 -5.05 17.72
C ALA A 84 7.92 -4.55 16.62
N GLY A 85 6.98 -3.68 16.97
CA GLY A 85 6.06 -3.07 16.01
C GLY A 85 6.78 -2.19 15.00
N ARG A 86 7.75 -1.39 15.47
CA ARG A 86 8.57 -0.56 14.58
C ARG A 86 9.42 -1.43 13.65
N ALA A 87 10.02 -2.47 14.18
CA ALA A 87 10.81 -3.41 13.40
C ALA A 87 9.94 -4.10 12.32
N ARG A 88 8.72 -4.50 12.68
CA ARG A 88 7.79 -5.11 11.74
C ARG A 88 7.39 -4.15 10.63
N ARG A 89 7.14 -2.89 10.98
CA ARG A 89 6.83 -1.84 9.99
C ARG A 89 7.96 -1.70 8.98
N GLU A 90 9.20 -1.64 9.46
CA GLU A 90 10.38 -1.58 8.59
C GLU A 90 10.50 -2.80 7.68
N GLU A 91 10.27 -3.98 8.23
CA GLU A 91 10.28 -5.23 7.47
C GLU A 91 9.26 -5.21 6.33
N ILE A 92 8.00 -4.87 6.64
CA ILE A 92 6.94 -4.79 5.65
C ILE A 92 7.28 -3.75 4.58
N PHE A 93 7.79 -2.59 5.00
CA PHE A 93 8.19 -1.54 4.06
C PHE A 93 9.23 -2.06 3.06
N ARG A 94 10.24 -2.79 3.53
CA ARG A 94 11.25 -3.38 2.64
C ARG A 94 10.67 -4.40 1.68
N LEU A 95 9.75 -5.24 2.17
CA LEU A 95 9.08 -6.23 1.34
C LEU A 95 8.24 -5.56 0.24
N LEU A 96 7.47 -4.54 0.61
CA LEU A 96 6.65 -3.79 -0.34
C LEU A 96 7.51 -3.03 -1.35
N ALA A 97 8.59 -2.41 -0.90
CA ALA A 97 9.52 -1.72 -1.79
C ALA A 97 10.10 -2.67 -2.82
N LYS A 98 10.48 -3.88 -2.40
CA LYS A 98 10.99 -4.91 -3.30
C LYS A 98 9.94 -5.30 -4.33
N GLU A 99 8.70 -5.55 -3.90
CA GLU A 99 7.60 -5.89 -4.80
C GLU A 99 7.35 -4.77 -5.82
N ILE A 100 7.37 -3.53 -5.39
CA ILE A 100 7.18 -2.37 -6.27
C ILE A 100 8.30 -2.28 -7.30
N PHE A 101 9.55 -2.49 -6.89
CA PHE A 101 10.67 -2.48 -7.81
C PHE A 101 10.58 -3.63 -8.82
N GLU A 102 10.20 -4.82 -8.38
CA GLU A 102 10.01 -5.97 -9.27
C GLU A 102 8.87 -5.70 -10.26
N LEU A 103 7.77 -5.14 -9.79
CA LEU A 103 6.64 -4.76 -10.63
C LEU A 103 7.05 -3.73 -11.68
N TYR A 104 7.79 -2.71 -11.26
CA TYR A 104 8.29 -1.68 -12.17
C TYR A 104 9.18 -2.28 -13.25
N ALA A 105 10.11 -3.15 -12.87
CA ALA A 105 11.00 -3.82 -13.80
C ALA A 105 10.24 -4.69 -14.79
N GLN A 106 9.24 -5.43 -14.31
CA GLN A 106 8.39 -6.27 -15.15
C GLN A 106 7.57 -5.44 -16.13
N LEU A 107 6.96 -4.37 -15.66
CA LEU A 107 6.17 -3.48 -16.49
C LEU A 107 7.04 -2.83 -17.58
N LYS A 108 8.22 -2.39 -17.22
CA LYS A 108 9.18 -1.82 -18.16
C LYS A 108 9.59 -2.83 -19.22
N HIS A 109 9.85 -4.07 -18.81
CA HIS A 109 10.17 -5.16 -19.73
C HIS A 109 9.01 -5.45 -20.68
N ASP A 110 7.79 -5.55 -20.14
CA ASP A 110 6.59 -5.84 -20.93
C ASP A 110 6.31 -4.75 -21.97
N LEU A 111 6.51 -3.49 -21.59
CA LEU A 111 6.35 -2.37 -22.51
C LEU A 111 7.36 -2.43 -23.66
N LYS A 112 8.57 -2.89 -23.40
CA LYS A 112 9.59 -3.08 -24.45
C LYS A 112 9.26 -4.23 -25.39
N THR A 113 8.62 -5.28 -24.87
CA THR A 113 8.27 -6.46 -25.67
C THR A 113 6.96 -6.30 -26.43
N VAL A 114 6.11 -5.38 -26.02
CA VAL A 114 4.88 -5.05 -26.76
C VAL A 114 5.26 -4.40 -28.08
N ALA A 115 4.82 -4.98 -29.19
CA ALA A 115 5.12 -4.50 -30.55
C ALA A 115 4.44 -3.17 -30.87
N ASP A 116 3.66 -2.63 -29.95
CA ASP A 116 2.96 -1.35 -30.12
C ASP A 116 3.85 -0.20 -29.63
N GLU A 117 4.70 0.28 -30.51
CA GLU A 117 5.58 1.40 -30.22
C GLU A 117 4.81 2.67 -29.86
N GLU A 118 3.62 2.82 -30.39
CA GLU A 118 2.79 3.99 -30.12
C GLU A 118 2.30 3.97 -28.67
N LEU A 119 1.92 2.80 -28.15
CA LEU A 119 1.49 2.68 -26.75
C LEU A 119 2.63 3.01 -25.80
N ALA A 120 3.82 2.45 -26.06
CA ALA A 120 5.00 2.75 -25.27
C ALA A 120 5.35 4.24 -25.32
N ARG A 121 5.24 4.85 -26.48
CA ARG A 121 5.47 6.28 -26.67
C ARG A 121 4.46 7.11 -25.87
N ARG A 122 3.18 6.73 -25.89
CA ARG A 122 2.14 7.41 -25.13
C ARG A 122 2.36 7.32 -23.62
N VAL A 123 2.83 6.18 -23.13
CA VAL A 123 3.16 6.03 -21.70
C VAL A 123 4.33 6.95 -21.34
N MET A 124 5.34 7.03 -22.17
CA MET A 124 6.47 7.96 -21.98
C MET A 124 6.01 9.42 -22.04
N ASP A 125 5.11 9.74 -22.97
CA ASP A 125 4.56 11.08 -23.10
C ASP A 125 3.73 11.47 -21.89
N LEU A 126 3.09 10.53 -21.22
CA LEU A 126 2.35 10.79 -19.98
C LEU A 126 3.25 11.25 -18.84
N ASP A 127 4.47 10.71 -18.78
CA ASP A 127 5.47 11.19 -17.80
C ASP A 127 5.91 12.63 -18.08
N GLN A 128 5.90 13.04 -19.34
CA GLN A 128 6.31 14.37 -19.77
C GLN A 128 5.12 15.28 -20.10
N GLY A 129 3.93 14.68 -20.28
CA GLY A 129 2.74 15.39 -20.73
C GLY A 129 2.36 16.62 -19.90
N PRO A 130 2.33 16.54 -18.57
CA PRO A 130 2.03 17.70 -17.75
C PRO A 130 3.03 18.85 -17.94
N ILE A 131 4.28 18.52 -18.17
CA ILE A 131 5.33 19.52 -18.40
C ILE A 131 5.15 20.17 -19.78
N GLU A 132 4.88 19.36 -20.81
CA GLU A 132 4.63 19.85 -22.16
C GLU A 132 3.35 20.67 -22.24
N ALA A 133 2.29 20.23 -21.57
CA ALA A 133 1.04 20.98 -21.49
C ALA A 133 1.22 22.33 -20.81
N GLN A 134 2.11 22.43 -19.84
CA GLN A 134 2.44 23.67 -19.16
C GLN A 134 3.30 24.60 -20.00
N SER A 135 4.17 24.05 -20.84
CA SER A 135 5.05 24.83 -21.68
C SER A 135 4.37 25.34 -22.96
N ALA A 136 3.27 24.72 -23.31
CA ALA A 136 2.48 25.15 -24.45
C ALA A 136 1.52 26.27 -24.08
#